data_8854abf0a9b3ca67f0deddb138fb5987
#
_entry.id   8854abf0a9b3ca67f0deddb138fb5987
#
_cell.length_a   1.000
_cell.length_b   1.000
_cell.length_c   1.000
_cell.angle_alpha   90.00
_cell.angle_beta   90.00
_cell.angle_gamma   90.00
#
_symmetry.space_group_name_H-M   'P 1'
#
loop_
_entity.id
_entity.type
_entity.pdbx_description
1 polymer ?
#
loop_
_entity_poly.entity_id
_entity_poly.type
_entity_poly.pdbx_seq_one_letter_code
_entity_poly.pdbx_strand_id
1 'polypeptide(L)'
;MRVYVISDMEGVAGIVKPEQTIGGDPMYEEGRRLYTEEINAAVRGAKAAGATEIVVMDCQGAGKGWDFNSLVPDLLDPACEYVVQERWTEYTGFLEDGCDAALFVGMHARAGTPDGVLNHTVSGQAWRNLRFNGVLVGETGINAARGS
;
A
#
# COMPACT_ATOMS: atom_id res chain seq x y z
N MET A 1 -12.48 -17.91 -0.86
CA MET A 1 -12.39 -16.54 -1.38
C MET A 1 -10.93 -16.12 -1.31
N ARG A 2 -10.39 -15.68 -2.46
CA ARG A 2 -9.02 -15.19 -2.63
C ARG A 2 -9.03 -13.66 -2.53
N VAL A 3 -8.23 -13.10 -1.62
CA VAL A 3 -8.17 -11.65 -1.39
C VAL A 3 -6.76 -11.14 -1.63
N TYR A 4 -6.65 -10.09 -2.43
CA TYR A 4 -5.41 -9.39 -2.68
C TYR A 4 -5.40 -8.04 -1.95
N VAL A 5 -4.36 -7.77 -1.17
CA VAL A 5 -4.19 -6.52 -0.43
C VAL A 5 -3.03 -5.75 -1.05
N ILE A 6 -3.32 -4.57 -1.56
CA ILE A 6 -2.34 -3.61 -2.08
C ILE A 6 -2.21 -2.51 -1.02
N SER A 7 -1.01 -2.29 -0.52
CA SER A 7 -0.82 -1.45 0.66
C SER A 7 0.17 -0.31 0.43
N ASP A 8 -0.06 0.79 1.15
CA ASP A 8 0.73 2.01 1.14
C ASP A 8 0.74 2.65 2.53
N MET A 9 1.65 3.56 2.84
CA MET A 9 1.81 4.08 4.21
C MET A 9 1.08 5.38 4.47
N GLU A 10 1.04 6.29 3.52
CA GLU A 10 0.66 7.68 3.74
C GLU A 10 -0.81 7.89 4.13
N GLY A 11 -1.68 6.92 3.86
CA GLY A 11 -3.08 6.94 4.28
C GLY A 11 -3.39 6.16 5.55
N VAL A 12 -2.40 5.56 6.19
CA VAL A 12 -2.54 4.77 7.43
C VAL A 12 -2.93 5.67 8.61
N ALA A 13 -3.82 5.18 9.46
CA ALA A 13 -4.25 5.90 10.65
C ALA A 13 -3.06 6.21 11.58
N GLY A 14 -2.88 7.50 11.92
CA GLY A 14 -1.78 7.99 12.75
C GLY A 14 -0.52 8.39 11.97
N ILE A 15 -0.46 8.16 10.66
CA ILE A 15 0.62 8.67 9.79
C ILE A 15 0.21 10.04 9.27
N VAL A 16 0.93 11.08 9.68
CA VAL A 16 0.64 12.47 9.37
C VAL A 16 1.88 13.30 9.01
N LYS A 17 3.06 12.69 9.09
CA LYS A 17 4.34 13.37 8.84
C LYS A 17 5.19 12.58 7.84
N PRO A 18 5.91 13.26 6.92
CA PRO A 18 6.81 12.59 5.98
C PRO A 18 7.85 11.71 6.65
N GLU A 19 8.34 12.11 7.84
CA GLU A 19 9.35 11.37 8.59
C GLU A 19 8.86 9.99 9.06
N GLN A 20 7.55 9.74 9.02
CA GLN A 20 6.97 8.43 9.34
C GLN A 20 6.99 7.48 8.13
N THR A 21 7.17 8.00 6.89
CA THR A 21 7.07 7.22 5.65
C THR A 21 8.39 7.10 4.88
N ILE A 22 9.43 7.84 5.30
CA ILE A 22 10.74 7.86 4.64
C ILE A 22 11.72 6.98 5.39
N GLY A 23 12.31 6.01 4.70
CA GLY A 23 13.27 5.05 5.24
C GLY A 23 14.45 5.71 5.95
N GLY A 24 14.72 5.28 7.17
CA GLY A 24 15.83 5.79 8.00
C GLY A 24 15.59 7.17 8.63
N ASP A 25 14.43 7.77 8.49
CA ASP A 25 14.06 8.98 9.20
C ASP A 25 13.64 8.68 10.65
N PRO A 26 13.69 9.67 11.56
CA PRO A 26 13.56 9.43 13.02
C PRO A 26 12.22 8.77 13.45
N MET A 27 11.16 8.96 12.67
CA MET A 27 9.83 8.42 12.98
C MET A 27 9.44 7.24 12.09
N TYR A 28 10.33 6.76 11.22
CA TYR A 28 10.01 5.70 10.27
C TYR A 28 9.63 4.38 10.96
N GLU A 29 10.29 4.02 12.04
CA GLU A 29 9.96 2.78 12.79
C GLU A 29 8.56 2.84 13.42
N GLU A 30 8.12 4.02 13.88
CA GLU A 30 6.73 4.22 14.32
C GLU A 30 5.76 4.04 13.15
N GLY A 31 6.05 4.65 12.01
CA GLY A 31 5.24 4.54 10.79
C GLY A 31 5.09 3.10 10.32
N ARG A 32 6.19 2.33 10.26
CA ARG A 32 6.18 0.90 9.90
C ARG A 32 5.28 0.07 10.79
N ARG A 33 5.30 0.33 12.11
CA ARG A 33 4.45 -0.38 13.07
C ARG A 33 2.97 -0.09 12.83
N LEU A 34 2.60 1.19 12.68
CA LEU A 34 1.24 1.60 12.35
C LEU A 34 0.76 0.97 11.05
N TYR A 35 1.58 1.00 10.02
CA TYR A 35 1.33 0.39 8.72
C TYR A 35 1.07 -1.11 8.83
N THR A 36 1.95 -1.85 9.50
CA THR A 36 1.83 -3.29 9.66
C THR A 36 0.57 -3.66 10.44
N GLU A 37 0.23 -2.91 11.49
CA GLU A 37 -0.98 -3.17 12.30
C GLU A 37 -2.28 -2.90 11.53
N GLU A 38 -2.31 -1.88 10.66
CA GLU A 38 -3.48 -1.61 9.82
C GLU A 38 -3.68 -2.71 8.77
N ILE A 39 -2.60 -3.19 8.16
CA ILE A 39 -2.62 -4.35 7.27
C ILE A 39 -3.12 -5.60 8.00
N ASN A 40 -2.61 -5.89 9.19
CA ASN A 40 -3.07 -7.00 10.01
C ASN A 40 -4.57 -6.90 10.31
N ALA A 41 -5.09 -5.70 10.55
CA ALA A 41 -6.53 -5.50 10.74
C ALA A 41 -7.33 -5.86 9.49
N ALA A 42 -6.86 -5.46 8.30
CA ALA A 42 -7.48 -5.82 7.03
C ALA A 42 -7.44 -7.35 6.78
N VAL A 43 -6.30 -7.98 7.06
CA VAL A 43 -6.13 -9.45 6.97
C VAL A 43 -7.11 -10.18 7.87
N ARG A 44 -7.21 -9.77 9.15
CA ARG A 44 -8.18 -10.34 10.10
C ARG A 44 -9.62 -10.16 9.62
N GLY A 45 -9.94 -8.99 9.06
CA GLY A 45 -11.27 -8.72 8.48
C GLY A 45 -11.59 -9.63 7.30
N ALA A 46 -10.66 -9.77 6.35
CA ALA A 46 -10.79 -10.66 5.20
C ALA A 46 -10.99 -12.12 5.64
N LYS A 47 -10.20 -12.58 6.60
CA LYS A 47 -10.31 -13.93 7.18
C LYS A 47 -11.67 -14.16 7.85
N ALA A 48 -12.14 -13.20 8.64
CA ALA A 48 -13.47 -13.27 9.27
C ALA A 48 -14.61 -13.30 8.24
N ALA A 49 -14.42 -12.68 7.08
CA ALA A 49 -15.34 -12.73 5.95
C ALA A 49 -15.25 -14.03 5.12
N GLY A 50 -14.40 -14.97 5.50
CA GLY A 50 -14.26 -16.27 4.84
C GLY A 50 -13.20 -16.34 3.75
N ALA A 51 -12.22 -15.43 3.74
CA ALA A 51 -11.05 -15.56 2.88
C ALA A 51 -10.26 -16.82 3.26
N THR A 52 -9.93 -17.60 2.25
CA THR A 52 -9.14 -18.85 2.38
C THR A 52 -7.69 -18.66 1.92
N GLU A 53 -7.46 -17.62 1.14
CA GLU A 53 -6.17 -17.27 0.58
C GLU A 53 -6.06 -15.74 0.56
N ILE A 54 -5.02 -15.21 1.18
CA ILE A 54 -4.80 -13.76 1.29
C ILE A 54 -3.35 -13.49 0.95
N VAL A 55 -3.11 -12.58 0.02
CA VAL A 55 -1.78 -12.08 -0.34
C VAL A 55 -1.72 -10.59 -0.10
N VAL A 56 -0.71 -10.13 0.61
CA VAL A 56 -0.42 -8.72 0.87
C VAL A 56 0.81 -8.30 0.08
N MET A 57 0.69 -7.23 -0.69
CA MET A 57 1.82 -6.61 -1.39
C MET A 57 2.19 -5.30 -0.73
N ASP A 58 3.44 -5.18 -0.29
CA ASP A 58 4.03 -3.93 0.17
C ASP A 58 4.37 -3.05 -1.03
N CYS A 59 3.64 -1.92 -1.19
CA CYS A 59 3.84 -0.98 -2.28
C CYS A 59 4.50 0.33 -1.84
N GLN A 60 4.92 0.44 -0.56
CA GLN A 60 5.53 1.65 -0.03
C GLN A 60 6.90 1.93 -0.65
N GLY A 61 7.03 3.07 -1.30
CA GLY A 61 8.30 3.60 -1.81
C GLY A 61 9.02 4.46 -0.77
N ALA A 62 9.57 3.84 0.28
CA ALA A 62 10.14 4.57 1.42
C ALA A 62 11.50 5.22 1.15
N GLY A 63 12.18 4.85 0.06
CA GLY A 63 13.52 5.34 -0.27
C GLY A 63 14.63 4.81 0.64
N LYS A 64 15.88 5.23 0.37
CA LYS A 64 17.06 4.91 1.17
C LYS A 64 17.29 3.40 1.40
N GLY A 65 16.85 2.56 0.44
CA GLY A 65 17.00 1.10 0.53
C GLY A 65 15.86 0.40 1.28
N TRP A 66 14.78 1.11 1.57
CA TRP A 66 13.59 0.57 2.24
C TRP A 66 12.38 0.44 1.30
N ASP A 67 12.57 0.68 0.02
CA ASP A 67 11.49 0.58 -0.97
C ASP A 67 10.87 -0.83 -0.98
N PHE A 68 9.55 -0.90 -0.90
CA PHE A 68 8.75 -2.13 -0.98
C PHE A 68 9.12 -3.19 0.07
N ASN A 69 9.63 -2.73 1.22
CA ASN A 69 10.04 -3.56 2.34
C ASN A 69 9.86 -2.81 3.67
N SER A 70 8.68 -2.23 3.86
CA SER A 70 8.34 -1.42 5.04
C SER A 70 7.63 -2.20 6.14
N LEU A 71 7.16 -3.41 5.86
CA LEU A 71 6.50 -4.27 6.83
C LEU A 71 7.46 -4.69 7.95
N VAL A 72 6.94 -4.86 9.17
CA VAL A 72 7.70 -5.36 10.33
C VAL A 72 7.45 -6.86 10.48
N PRO A 73 8.43 -7.72 10.14
CA PRO A 73 8.20 -9.18 10.07
C PRO A 73 7.65 -9.79 11.36
N ASP A 74 8.15 -9.35 12.51
CA ASP A 74 7.76 -9.89 13.82
C ASP A 74 6.32 -9.54 14.21
N LEU A 75 5.68 -8.61 13.51
CA LEU A 75 4.29 -8.19 13.76
C LEU A 75 3.30 -8.78 12.77
N LEU A 76 3.76 -9.41 11.70
CA LEU A 76 2.89 -9.88 10.60
C LEU A 76 1.92 -10.96 11.08
N ASP A 77 0.65 -10.83 10.65
CA ASP A 77 -0.35 -11.88 10.87
C ASP A 77 0.01 -13.12 10.04
N PRO A 78 0.12 -14.32 10.64
CA PRO A 78 0.50 -15.54 9.93
C PRO A 78 -0.59 -16.10 9.01
N ALA A 79 -1.75 -15.43 8.92
CA ALA A 79 -2.89 -15.92 8.13
C ALA A 79 -2.80 -15.58 6.64
N CYS A 80 -1.74 -14.92 6.18
CA CYS A 80 -1.58 -14.53 4.78
C CYS A 80 -0.13 -14.63 4.31
N GLU A 81 0.06 -14.54 3.01
CA GLU A 81 1.36 -14.42 2.38
C GLU A 81 1.71 -12.95 2.16
N TYR A 82 3.00 -12.62 2.20
CA TYR A 82 3.50 -11.27 2.02
C TYR A 82 4.48 -11.19 0.87
N VAL A 83 4.27 -10.22 -0.03
CA VAL A 83 5.19 -9.88 -1.11
C VAL A 83 5.97 -8.64 -0.71
N VAL A 84 7.25 -8.83 -0.42
CA VAL A 84 8.21 -7.75 -0.16
C VAL A 84 9.31 -7.78 -1.21
N GLN A 85 9.86 -6.62 -1.57
CA GLN A 85 10.77 -6.48 -2.68
C GLN A 85 11.93 -5.53 -2.33
N GLU A 86 13.02 -5.60 -3.06
CA GLU A 86 14.13 -4.64 -2.98
C GLU A 86 13.88 -3.42 -3.88
N ARG A 87 13.16 -3.64 -4.97
CA ARG A 87 12.78 -2.61 -5.95
C ARG A 87 11.47 -3.02 -6.59
N TRP A 88 10.75 -2.06 -7.13
CA TRP A 88 9.52 -2.34 -7.82
C TRP A 88 9.74 -3.33 -8.97
N THR A 89 9.17 -4.49 -8.81
CA THR A 89 8.88 -5.43 -9.90
C THR A 89 7.39 -5.66 -9.90
N GLU A 90 6.83 -5.73 -11.08
CA GLU A 90 5.41 -5.95 -11.22
C GLU A 90 5.06 -7.35 -10.71
N TYR A 91 4.38 -7.42 -9.57
CA TYR A 91 3.81 -8.66 -9.07
C TYR A 91 2.34 -8.70 -9.46
N THR A 92 2.04 -9.34 -10.56
CA THR A 92 0.69 -9.48 -11.10
C THR A 92 0.12 -10.88 -10.96
N GLY A 93 0.94 -11.86 -10.56
CA GLY A 93 0.58 -13.27 -10.55
C GLY A 93 -0.72 -13.57 -9.83
N PHE A 94 -0.97 -12.94 -8.66
CA PHE A 94 -2.20 -13.15 -7.91
C PHE A 94 -3.43 -12.51 -8.56
N LEU A 95 -3.24 -11.41 -9.31
CA LEU A 95 -4.30 -10.80 -10.12
C LEU A 95 -4.56 -11.60 -11.39
N GLU A 96 -3.51 -12.09 -12.06
CA GLU A 96 -3.61 -12.90 -13.27
C GLU A 96 -4.29 -14.25 -13.00
N ASP A 97 -3.99 -14.86 -11.87
CA ASP A 97 -4.65 -16.10 -11.42
C ASP A 97 -6.09 -15.90 -10.97
N GLY A 98 -6.52 -14.66 -10.86
CA GLY A 98 -7.83 -14.22 -10.41
C GLY A 98 -7.96 -14.14 -8.88
N CYS A 99 -8.43 -13.01 -8.39
CA CYS A 99 -8.85 -12.83 -7.00
C CYS A 99 -10.33 -12.44 -6.94
N ASP A 100 -10.98 -12.80 -5.83
CA ASP A 100 -12.41 -12.48 -5.62
C ASP A 100 -12.58 -11.04 -5.13
N ALA A 101 -11.56 -10.48 -4.47
CA ALA A 101 -11.56 -9.10 -3.99
C ALA A 101 -10.15 -8.53 -3.90
N ALA A 102 -10.01 -7.23 -4.20
CA ALA A 102 -8.83 -6.44 -3.93
C ALA A 102 -9.12 -5.38 -2.86
N LEU A 103 -8.28 -5.31 -1.85
CA LEU A 103 -8.33 -4.30 -0.79
C LEU A 103 -7.17 -3.32 -0.98
N PHE A 104 -7.46 -2.03 -0.85
CA PHE A 104 -6.48 -0.97 -0.86
C PHE A 104 -6.34 -0.42 0.55
N VAL A 105 -5.19 -0.65 1.19
CA VAL A 105 -4.94 -0.31 2.60
C VAL A 105 -3.89 0.77 2.69
N GLY A 106 -4.15 1.83 3.48
CA GLY A 106 -3.21 2.92 3.71
C GLY A 106 -2.98 3.83 2.50
N MET A 107 -3.87 3.81 1.51
CA MET A 107 -3.77 4.67 0.33
C MET A 107 -4.04 6.14 0.68
N HIS A 108 -3.31 7.02 0.05
CA HIS A 108 -3.40 8.46 0.25
C HIS A 108 -4.08 9.22 -0.89
N ALA A 109 -4.37 10.49 -0.66
CA ALA A 109 -4.93 11.38 -1.66
C ALA A 109 -3.91 11.68 -2.78
N ARG A 110 -4.38 11.80 -4.03
CA ARG A 110 -3.53 12.17 -5.16
C ARG A 110 -2.94 13.57 -5.00
N ALA A 111 -1.87 13.85 -5.72
CA ALA A 111 -1.24 15.17 -5.79
C ALA A 111 -2.25 16.29 -6.05
N GLY A 112 -2.16 17.36 -5.26
CA GLY A 112 -3.01 18.56 -5.39
C GLY A 112 -4.43 18.41 -4.85
N THR A 113 -4.72 17.37 -4.07
CA THR A 113 -5.98 17.28 -3.32
C THR A 113 -5.97 18.28 -2.18
N PRO A 114 -6.93 19.26 -2.13
CA PRO A 114 -7.01 20.18 -1.01
C PRO A 114 -7.16 19.43 0.31
N ASP A 115 -6.43 19.88 1.34
CA ASP A 115 -6.45 19.30 2.69
C ASP A 115 -6.11 17.80 2.78
N GLY A 116 -5.57 17.21 1.70
CA GLY A 116 -5.10 15.83 1.70
C GLY A 116 -3.80 15.68 2.47
N VAL A 117 -3.80 14.83 3.50
CA VAL A 117 -2.60 14.50 4.27
C VAL A 117 -1.61 13.78 3.37
N LEU A 118 -0.34 14.23 3.37
CA LEU A 118 0.76 13.66 2.59
C LEU A 118 0.46 13.43 1.10
N ASN A 119 -0.43 14.24 0.51
CA ASN A 119 -0.93 14.02 -0.85
C ASN A 119 0.19 14.12 -1.90
N HIS A 120 0.29 13.11 -2.73
CA HIS A 120 1.19 13.05 -3.87
C HIS A 120 0.70 12.00 -4.89
N THR A 121 1.43 11.76 -5.97
CA THR A 121 1.14 10.68 -6.92
C THR A 121 2.47 10.12 -7.38
N VAL A 122 2.81 8.90 -6.98
CA VAL A 122 4.03 8.14 -7.23
C VAL A 122 5.30 8.87 -6.76
N SER A 123 5.51 10.08 -7.21
CA SER A 123 6.64 10.92 -6.82
C SER A 123 6.17 12.35 -6.62
N GLY A 124 6.30 12.85 -5.40
CA GLY A 124 5.97 14.23 -5.06
C GLY A 124 6.75 15.29 -5.85
N GLN A 125 7.87 14.90 -6.45
CA GLN A 125 8.71 15.78 -7.26
C GLN A 125 8.38 15.73 -8.76
N ALA A 126 7.89 14.60 -9.27
CA ALA A 126 7.78 14.35 -10.71
C ALA A 126 6.34 14.32 -11.24
N TRP A 127 5.40 13.86 -10.43
CA TRP A 127 4.05 13.56 -10.91
C TRP A 127 3.02 14.49 -10.24
N ARG A 128 2.36 15.33 -11.05
CA ARG A 128 1.28 16.21 -10.55
C ARG A 128 -0.10 15.79 -11.07
N ASN A 129 -0.17 15.45 -12.35
CA ASN A 129 -1.43 15.10 -13.00
C ASN A 129 -1.25 13.81 -13.80
N LEU A 130 -1.84 12.74 -13.32
CA LEU A 130 -1.93 11.50 -14.05
C LEU A 130 -3.35 11.30 -14.55
N ARG A 131 -3.50 10.93 -15.81
CA ARG A 131 -4.81 10.70 -16.42
C ARG A 131 -4.87 9.32 -17.04
N PHE A 132 -5.93 8.59 -16.73
CA PHE A 132 -6.29 7.35 -17.37
C PHE A 132 -7.60 7.57 -18.14
N ASN A 133 -7.59 7.37 -19.44
CA ASN A 133 -8.73 7.65 -20.33
C ASN A 133 -9.36 9.04 -20.11
N GLY A 134 -8.52 10.07 -19.91
CA GLY A 134 -8.96 11.44 -19.67
C GLY A 134 -9.38 11.76 -18.24
N VAL A 135 -9.61 10.78 -17.39
CA VAL A 135 -9.94 10.93 -15.98
C VAL A 135 -8.68 11.16 -15.15
N LEU A 136 -8.70 12.18 -14.30
CA LEU A 136 -7.60 12.45 -13.38
C LEU A 136 -7.62 11.43 -12.24
N VAL A 137 -6.56 10.66 -12.11
CA VAL A 137 -6.45 9.57 -11.13
C VAL A 137 -5.24 9.75 -10.20
N GLY A 138 -5.29 9.10 -9.04
CA GLY A 138 -4.16 8.87 -8.16
C GLY A 138 -3.67 7.43 -8.26
N GLU A 139 -2.82 7.01 -7.35
CA GLU A 139 -2.21 5.67 -7.33
C GLU A 139 -3.24 4.56 -7.19
N THR A 140 -4.19 4.69 -6.27
CA THR A 140 -5.30 3.74 -6.11
C THR A 140 -6.08 3.55 -7.41
N GLY A 141 -6.34 4.65 -8.15
CA GLY A 141 -7.04 4.59 -9.43
C GLY A 141 -6.25 3.85 -10.52
N ILE A 142 -4.92 3.98 -10.51
CA ILE A 142 -4.04 3.24 -11.44
C ILE A 142 -4.08 1.75 -11.11
N ASN A 143 -3.87 1.41 -9.84
CA ASN A 143 -3.84 0.04 -9.40
C ASN A 143 -5.19 -0.67 -9.61
N ALA A 144 -6.30 0.03 -9.35
CA ALA A 144 -7.64 -0.49 -9.63
C ALA A 144 -7.88 -0.73 -11.13
N ALA A 145 -7.40 0.19 -12.00
CA ALA A 145 -7.53 0.04 -13.45
C ALA A 145 -6.69 -1.11 -14.04
N ARG A 146 -5.65 -1.56 -13.35
CA ARG A 146 -4.82 -2.70 -13.78
C ARG A 146 -5.43 -4.05 -13.42
N GLY A 147 -6.25 -4.10 -12.37
CA GLY A 147 -6.93 -5.33 -11.91
C GLY A 147 -8.32 -5.53 -12.52
N SER A 148 -8.77 -4.64 -13.40
CA SER A 148 -10.06 -4.72 -14.11
C SER A 148 -9.87 -5.15 -15.55
#